data_305117ebe501a4654f076a0a99d82c7e
#
_entry.id   305117ebe501a4654f076a0a99d82c7e
#
_cell.length_a   1.000
_cell.length_b   1.000
_cell.length_c   1.000
_cell.angle_alpha   90.00
_cell.angle_beta   90.00
_cell.angle_gamma   90.00
#
_symmetry.space_group_name_H-M   'P 1'
#
loop_
_entity.id
_entity.type
_entity.pdbx_description
1 polymer ?
#
loop_
_entity_poly.entity_id
_entity_poly.type
_entity_poly.pdbx_seq_one_letter_code
_entity_poly.pdbx_strand_id
1 'polypeptide(L)'
;SSIADYYERALYNHILGQQDPETGMVTYFLPLLSGSHKLYSTKENSFWCCVGSGFENHAKYGEAIYYHNNQGIYVNLFIPSQVTWKERGLTIRQETEFPQEETTRFTLRTENPVRTTIYLRYPSWSKDVKVLVNGKKISVKQKPGSYIVITREWKDGDQISATYPMQIKLEATPDNPDKAALLYGPLVLAGERGTEGMQAPAPFSNPALYNDYYTYNFHVPAHLRTSLKLDKKHPERALQRVGSDLKFTTEQGLSLIHI
;
A
#
# COMPACT_ATOMS: atom_id res chain seq x y z
N SER A 1 8.69 9.82 10.06
CA SER A 1 8.04 8.73 9.30
C SER A 1 6.79 9.19 8.54
N SER A 2 6.24 10.38 8.79
CA SER A 2 5.04 10.89 8.08
C SER A 2 5.20 10.87 6.55
N ILE A 3 6.37 11.22 6.03
CA ILE A 3 6.66 11.14 4.59
C ILE A 3 6.60 9.69 4.11
N ALA A 4 7.14 8.74 4.88
CA ALA A 4 7.10 7.33 4.51
C ALA A 4 5.67 6.74 4.60
N ASP A 5 4.85 7.20 5.55
CA ASP A 5 3.44 6.84 5.63
C ASP A 5 2.65 7.36 4.41
N TYR A 6 2.93 8.61 4.00
CA TYR A 6 2.34 9.18 2.78
C TYR A 6 2.77 8.42 1.53
N TYR A 7 4.08 8.11 1.41
CA TYR A 7 4.61 7.35 0.29
C TYR A 7 3.97 5.97 0.17
N GLU A 8 3.91 5.22 1.28
CA GLU A 8 3.29 3.89 1.32
C GLU A 8 1.82 3.95 0.91
N ARG A 9 1.08 4.93 1.41
CA ARG A 9 -0.33 5.14 1.07
C ARG A 9 -0.50 5.47 -0.42
N ALA A 10 0.32 6.35 -0.97
CA ALA A 10 0.31 6.68 -2.38
C ALA A 10 0.67 5.47 -3.25
N LEU A 11 1.68 4.70 -2.85
CA LEU A 11 2.12 3.52 -3.57
C LEU A 11 0.99 2.49 -3.70
N TYR A 12 0.41 2.06 -2.60
CA TYR A 12 -0.60 1.00 -2.62
C TYR A 12 -1.95 1.43 -3.19
N ASN A 13 -2.41 2.66 -2.89
CA ASN A 13 -3.77 3.06 -3.21
C ASN A 13 -3.90 3.95 -4.45
N HIS A 14 -2.78 4.49 -4.95
CA HIS A 14 -2.79 5.38 -6.10
C HIS A 14 -1.92 4.83 -7.23
N ILE A 15 -0.63 4.68 -7.00
CA ILE A 15 0.33 4.32 -8.05
C ILE A 15 0.04 2.92 -8.59
N LEU A 16 -0.06 1.92 -7.72
CA LEU A 16 -0.41 0.55 -8.12
C LEU A 16 -1.85 0.46 -8.63
N GLY A 17 -2.77 1.21 -8.03
CA GLY A 17 -4.16 1.24 -8.43
C GLY A 17 -4.43 1.86 -9.81
N GLN A 18 -3.49 2.59 -10.40
CA GLN A 18 -3.64 3.14 -11.75
C GLN A 18 -3.16 2.21 -12.87
N GLN A 19 -2.48 1.13 -12.54
CA GLN A 19 -1.95 0.18 -13.52
C GLN A 19 -2.89 -1.00 -13.69
N ASP A 20 -3.05 -1.44 -14.93
CA ASP A 20 -3.71 -2.70 -15.23
C ASP A 20 -2.74 -3.87 -14.91
N PRO A 21 -3.10 -4.75 -13.99
CA PRO A 21 -2.22 -5.86 -13.59
C PRO A 21 -1.98 -6.89 -14.70
N GLU A 22 -2.88 -6.98 -15.70
CA GLU A 22 -2.75 -7.95 -16.80
C GLU A 22 -1.88 -7.43 -17.94
N THR A 23 -2.05 -6.16 -18.30
CA THR A 23 -1.39 -5.58 -19.48
C THR A 23 -0.22 -4.66 -19.14
N GLY A 24 -0.14 -4.19 -17.90
CA GLY A 24 0.82 -3.18 -17.47
C GLY A 24 0.50 -1.77 -17.94
N MET A 25 -0.63 -1.56 -18.64
CA MET A 25 -1.05 -0.26 -19.11
C MET A 25 -1.51 0.63 -17.94
N VAL A 26 -1.42 1.95 -18.10
CA VAL A 26 -1.72 2.91 -17.05
C VAL A 26 -2.87 3.82 -17.43
N THR A 27 -3.57 4.35 -16.42
CA THR A 27 -4.62 5.34 -16.63
C THR A 27 -4.05 6.75 -16.60
N TYR A 28 -4.65 7.66 -17.36
CA TYR A 28 -4.39 9.10 -17.25
C TYR A 28 -5.23 9.70 -16.11
N PHE A 29 -6.53 9.42 -16.11
CA PHE A 29 -7.46 9.86 -15.07
C PHE A 29 -8.00 8.68 -14.27
N LEU A 30 -8.04 8.85 -12.96
CA LEU A 30 -8.80 7.99 -12.06
C LEU A 30 -10.16 8.64 -11.82
N PRO A 31 -11.27 7.98 -12.18
CA PRO A 31 -12.59 8.54 -11.97
C PRO A 31 -12.90 8.63 -10.48
N LEU A 32 -13.45 9.78 -10.05
CA LEU A 32 -13.88 9.99 -8.67
C LEU A 32 -15.34 9.58 -8.44
N LEU A 33 -16.06 9.30 -9.50
CA LEU A 33 -17.46 8.88 -9.42
C LEU A 33 -17.53 7.38 -9.10
N SER A 34 -18.28 7.02 -8.07
CA SER A 34 -18.52 5.62 -7.70
C SER A 34 -19.18 4.86 -8.86
N GLY A 35 -18.69 3.66 -9.15
CA GLY A 35 -19.15 2.81 -10.24
C GLY A 35 -18.60 3.17 -11.62
N SER A 36 -17.71 4.16 -11.71
CA SER A 36 -16.98 4.45 -12.95
C SER A 36 -15.93 3.37 -13.24
N HIS A 37 -15.35 3.42 -14.42
CA HIS A 37 -14.27 2.54 -14.83
C HIS A 37 -13.00 3.34 -15.19
N LYS A 38 -11.87 2.65 -15.17
CA LYS A 38 -10.59 3.20 -15.64
C LYS A 38 -10.47 3.00 -17.14
N LEU A 39 -9.94 4.01 -17.82
CA LEU A 39 -9.52 3.92 -19.21
C LEU A 39 -8.01 3.78 -19.25
N TYR A 40 -7.52 2.64 -19.68
CA TYR A 40 -6.08 2.36 -19.76
C TYR A 40 -5.48 2.80 -21.10
N SER A 41 -4.21 3.10 -21.05
CA SER A 41 -3.42 3.40 -22.26
C SER A 41 -3.33 2.20 -23.19
N THR A 42 -3.03 2.46 -24.46
CA THR A 42 -2.72 1.44 -25.46
C THR A 42 -1.21 1.31 -25.63
N LYS A 43 -0.74 0.21 -26.19
CA LYS A 43 0.69 -0.04 -26.43
C LYS A 43 1.33 0.95 -27.40
N GLU A 44 0.58 1.44 -28.38
CA GLU A 44 1.14 2.09 -29.57
C GLU A 44 0.67 3.52 -29.75
N ASN A 45 -0.50 3.92 -29.23
CA ASN A 45 -1.14 5.17 -29.54
C ASN A 45 -1.36 6.12 -28.36
N SER A 46 -0.89 5.77 -27.16
CA SER A 46 -1.08 6.59 -25.96
C SER A 46 0.23 7.25 -25.55
N PHE A 47 0.51 8.40 -26.12
CA PHE A 47 1.69 9.22 -25.80
C PHE A 47 1.35 10.29 -24.74
N TRP A 48 0.59 9.88 -23.73
CA TRP A 48 0.24 10.78 -22.63
C TRP A 48 1.42 10.93 -21.66
N CYS A 49 1.58 12.11 -21.08
CA CYS A 49 2.64 12.34 -20.09
C CYS A 49 2.59 11.34 -18.92
N CYS A 50 1.38 10.93 -18.51
CA CYS A 50 1.18 9.99 -17.41
C CYS A 50 1.61 8.56 -17.73
N VAL A 51 1.75 8.19 -18.99
CA VAL A 51 2.36 6.91 -19.38
C VAL A 51 3.84 6.92 -19.02
N GLY A 52 4.56 8.00 -19.33
CA GLY A 52 5.97 8.18 -18.94
C GLY A 52 6.16 8.18 -17.44
N SER A 53 5.33 8.93 -16.69
CA SER A 53 5.36 8.96 -15.22
C SER A 53 5.05 7.59 -14.61
N GLY A 54 4.14 6.83 -15.20
CA GLY A 54 3.83 5.46 -14.80
C GLY A 54 5.07 4.55 -14.87
N PHE A 55 5.84 4.64 -15.94
CA PHE A 55 7.10 3.90 -16.10
C PHE A 55 8.14 4.30 -15.05
N GLU A 56 8.33 5.58 -14.81
CA GLU A 56 9.31 6.07 -13.84
C GLU A 56 9.00 5.60 -12.42
N ASN A 57 7.74 5.54 -12.03
CA ASN A 57 7.33 5.09 -10.71
C ASN A 57 7.89 3.70 -10.38
N HIS A 58 7.80 2.75 -11.32
CA HIS A 58 8.28 1.39 -11.10
C HIS A 58 9.79 1.32 -10.88
N ALA A 59 10.56 2.18 -11.55
CA ALA A 59 12.01 2.26 -11.37
C ALA A 59 12.41 2.87 -10.01
N LYS A 60 11.49 3.56 -9.33
CA LYS A 60 11.79 4.34 -8.11
C LYS A 60 11.45 3.64 -6.79
N TYR A 61 10.75 2.51 -6.81
CA TYR A 61 10.31 1.85 -5.57
C TYR A 61 11.48 1.46 -4.66
N GLY A 62 12.58 0.99 -5.25
CA GLY A 62 13.77 0.59 -4.50
C GLY A 62 14.44 1.72 -3.73
N GLU A 63 14.35 2.96 -4.22
CA GLU A 63 15.02 4.12 -3.63
C GLU A 63 14.47 4.51 -2.26
N ALA A 64 13.23 4.16 -1.95
CA ALA A 64 12.55 4.57 -0.72
C ALA A 64 12.48 3.48 0.36
N ILE A 65 12.98 2.26 0.09
CA ILE A 65 12.90 1.15 1.06
C ILE A 65 13.86 1.38 2.21
N TYR A 66 15.11 1.77 1.92
CA TYR A 66 16.16 1.94 2.91
C TYR A 66 16.84 3.29 2.81
N TYR A 67 17.17 3.86 3.95
CA TYR A 67 18.07 5.02 4.08
C TYR A 67 19.09 4.74 5.16
N HIS A 68 20.23 5.41 5.14
CA HIS A 68 21.21 5.33 6.20
C HIS A 68 21.84 6.68 6.52
N ASN A 69 22.40 6.78 7.71
CA ASN A 69 23.27 7.85 8.14
C ASN A 69 24.44 7.28 8.95
N ASN A 70 25.27 8.11 9.54
CA ASN A 70 26.41 7.65 10.33
C ASN A 70 26.02 6.81 11.56
N GLN A 71 24.77 6.89 12.04
CA GLN A 71 24.29 6.21 13.25
C GLN A 71 23.67 4.86 12.94
N GLY A 72 23.05 4.67 11.77
CA GLY A 72 22.36 3.45 11.47
C GLY A 72 21.59 3.44 10.15
N ILE A 73 20.85 2.37 9.93
CA ILE A 73 20.04 2.15 8.74
C ILE A 73 18.55 2.20 9.08
N TYR A 74 17.78 2.86 8.23
CA TYR A 74 16.33 3.03 8.34
C TYR A 74 15.63 2.10 7.35
N VAL A 75 14.64 1.37 7.83
CA VAL A 75 13.72 0.57 7.00
C VAL A 75 12.40 1.31 6.94
N ASN A 76 12.05 1.84 5.78
CA ASN A 76 10.85 2.65 5.60
C ASN A 76 9.67 1.90 4.99
N LEU A 77 9.92 0.99 4.05
CA LEU A 77 8.87 0.24 3.36
C LEU A 77 9.03 -1.25 3.60
N PHE A 78 7.90 -1.93 3.72
CA PHE A 78 7.85 -3.38 3.92
C PHE A 78 7.67 -4.07 2.57
N ILE A 79 8.76 -4.13 1.81
CA ILE A 79 8.83 -4.71 0.45
C ILE A 79 9.94 -5.76 0.45
N PRO A 80 9.72 -6.97 -0.09
CA PRO A 80 10.76 -8.00 -0.19
C PRO A 80 11.98 -7.46 -0.93
N SER A 81 13.13 -7.44 -0.27
CA SER A 81 14.32 -6.76 -0.78
C SER A 81 15.57 -7.11 -0.02
N GLN A 82 16.70 -6.70 -0.56
CA GLN A 82 18.00 -6.81 0.11
C GLN A 82 18.77 -5.51 -0.06
N VAL A 83 19.40 -5.06 1.01
CA VAL A 83 20.34 -3.94 0.98
C VAL A 83 21.70 -4.36 1.54
N THR A 84 22.77 -3.94 0.85
CA THR A 84 24.13 -4.14 1.33
C THR A 84 24.75 -2.77 1.64
N TRP A 85 24.98 -2.54 2.94
CA TRP A 85 25.69 -1.36 3.43
C TRP A 85 27.18 -1.64 3.46
N LYS A 86 27.85 -1.34 2.35
CA LYS A 86 29.26 -1.71 2.09
C LYS A 86 30.22 -1.14 3.14
N GLU A 87 30.02 0.11 3.56
CA GLU A 87 30.88 0.81 4.53
C GLU A 87 30.82 0.18 5.92
N ARG A 88 29.81 -0.62 6.20
CA ARG A 88 29.63 -1.34 7.46
C ARG A 88 29.77 -2.84 7.32
N GLY A 89 29.98 -3.36 6.12
CA GLY A 89 30.01 -4.81 5.87
C GLY A 89 28.74 -5.54 6.31
N LEU A 90 27.58 -4.86 6.22
CA LEU A 90 26.30 -5.38 6.70
C LEU A 90 25.33 -5.51 5.53
N THR A 91 24.75 -6.69 5.38
CA THR A 91 23.65 -6.95 4.47
C THR A 91 22.39 -7.26 5.25
N ILE A 92 21.27 -6.66 4.89
CA ILE A 92 19.95 -6.92 5.45
C ILE A 92 19.05 -7.44 4.33
N ARG A 93 18.52 -8.64 4.51
CA ARG A 93 17.48 -9.21 3.65
C ARG A 93 16.14 -9.10 4.35
N GLN A 94 15.18 -8.51 3.67
CA GLN A 94 13.79 -8.38 4.10
C GLN A 94 12.91 -9.35 3.35
N GLU A 95 12.13 -10.15 4.09
CA GLU A 95 11.16 -11.12 3.59
C GLU A 95 9.79 -10.78 4.19
N THR A 96 8.81 -10.60 3.32
CA THR A 96 7.47 -10.18 3.73
C THR A 96 6.47 -10.46 2.62
N GLU A 97 5.24 -10.73 2.99
CA GLU A 97 4.07 -10.73 2.09
C GLU A 97 3.14 -9.55 2.40
N PHE A 98 3.71 -8.49 3.01
CA PHE A 98 2.96 -7.26 3.26
C PHE A 98 2.46 -6.67 1.93
N PRO A 99 1.21 -6.25 1.82
CA PRO A 99 0.23 -6.05 2.90
C PRO A 99 -0.71 -7.25 3.18
N GLN A 100 -0.54 -8.40 2.53
CA GLN A 100 -1.36 -9.59 2.79
C GLN A 100 -1.13 -10.13 4.21
N GLU A 101 0.12 -10.08 4.67
CA GLU A 101 0.52 -10.43 6.04
C GLU A 101 1.00 -9.18 6.80
N GLU A 102 0.76 -9.20 8.11
CA GLU A 102 1.16 -8.11 9.02
C GLU A 102 2.63 -8.20 9.46
N THR A 103 3.33 -9.30 9.11
CA THR A 103 4.67 -9.58 9.62
C THR A 103 5.72 -9.44 8.53
N THR A 104 6.78 -8.69 8.85
CA THR A 104 8.00 -8.65 8.06
C THR A 104 9.18 -9.22 8.84
N ARG A 105 10.06 -9.92 8.14
CA ARG A 105 11.23 -10.60 8.71
C ARG A 105 12.49 -10.06 8.07
N PHE A 106 13.52 -9.90 8.89
CA PHE A 106 14.82 -9.44 8.42
C PHE A 106 15.89 -10.44 8.87
N THR A 107 16.75 -10.81 7.94
CA THR A 107 17.95 -11.61 8.21
C THR A 107 19.18 -10.76 7.93
N LEU A 108 20.07 -10.69 8.89
CA LEU A 108 21.32 -9.93 8.82
C LEU A 108 22.47 -10.85 8.42
N ARG A 109 23.35 -10.35 7.56
CA ARG A 109 24.58 -11.02 7.16
C ARG A 109 25.75 -10.07 7.32
N THR A 110 26.82 -10.56 7.94
CA THR A 110 28.05 -9.81 8.15
C THR A 110 29.24 -10.77 8.41
N GLU A 111 30.41 -10.41 7.90
CA GLU A 111 31.63 -11.21 8.16
C GLU A 111 32.15 -11.03 9.60
N ASN A 112 32.02 -9.83 10.12
CA ASN A 112 32.44 -9.46 11.47
C ASN A 112 31.26 -8.82 12.22
N PRO A 113 31.19 -8.98 13.57
CA PRO A 113 30.15 -8.30 14.35
C PRO A 113 30.16 -6.79 14.14
N VAL A 114 29.00 -6.19 13.88
CA VAL A 114 28.84 -4.78 13.57
C VAL A 114 27.94 -4.11 14.59
N ARG A 115 28.47 -3.13 15.33
CA ARG A 115 27.68 -2.31 16.24
C ARG A 115 27.03 -1.17 15.46
N THR A 116 25.70 -1.24 15.29
CA THR A 116 24.92 -0.21 14.63
C THR A 116 23.48 -0.21 15.07
N THR A 117 22.72 0.82 14.67
CA THR A 117 21.28 0.93 14.94
C THR A 117 20.48 0.58 13.71
N ILE A 118 19.46 -0.26 13.87
CA ILE A 118 18.42 -0.47 12.88
C ILE A 118 17.17 0.30 13.35
N TYR A 119 16.69 1.19 12.49
CA TYR A 119 15.48 1.98 12.68
C TYR A 119 14.37 1.36 11.84
N LEU A 120 13.44 0.65 12.47
CA LEU A 120 12.25 0.14 11.77
C LEU A 120 11.15 1.18 11.84
N ARG A 121 10.58 1.53 10.70
CA ARG A 121 9.45 2.44 10.69
C ARG A 121 8.32 1.90 11.56
N TYR A 122 7.75 2.76 12.39
CA TYR A 122 6.54 2.50 13.14
C TYR A 122 5.40 3.31 12.49
N PRO A 123 4.63 2.68 11.57
CA PRO A 123 3.61 3.38 10.81
C PRO A 123 2.55 4.03 11.72
N SER A 124 1.99 5.15 11.30
CA SER A 124 0.95 5.85 12.07
C SER A 124 -0.37 5.08 12.15
N TRP A 125 -0.62 4.19 11.18
CA TRP A 125 -1.83 3.37 11.12
C TRP A 125 -1.76 2.12 12.02
N SER A 126 -0.57 1.68 12.44
CA SER A 126 -0.41 0.49 13.28
C SER A 126 -0.34 0.85 14.76
N LYS A 127 -0.99 0.05 15.59
CA LYS A 127 -0.88 0.10 17.06
C LYS A 127 -0.33 -1.22 17.56
N ASP A 128 0.32 -1.17 18.73
CA ASP A 128 0.79 -2.38 19.45
C ASP A 128 1.73 -3.27 18.63
N VAL A 129 2.65 -2.64 17.89
CA VAL A 129 3.68 -3.36 17.11
C VAL A 129 4.49 -4.29 18.01
N LYS A 130 4.69 -5.52 17.55
CA LYS A 130 5.48 -6.54 18.24
C LYS A 130 6.78 -6.76 17.48
N VAL A 131 7.90 -6.67 18.18
CA VAL A 131 9.22 -6.92 17.60
C VAL A 131 9.95 -8.01 18.40
N LEU A 132 10.47 -8.98 17.66
CA LEU A 132 11.36 -10.01 18.20
C LEU A 132 12.74 -9.86 17.57
N VAL A 133 13.76 -10.07 18.36
CA VAL A 133 15.16 -10.17 17.91
C VAL A 133 15.68 -11.55 18.34
N ASN A 134 16.04 -12.37 17.38
CA ASN A 134 16.44 -13.77 17.61
C ASN A 134 15.39 -14.54 18.44
N GLY A 135 14.12 -14.38 18.08
CA GLY A 135 13.00 -15.01 18.78
C GLY A 135 12.61 -14.39 20.13
N LYS A 136 13.40 -13.45 20.65
CA LYS A 136 13.12 -12.80 21.95
C LYS A 136 12.40 -11.47 21.75
N LYS A 137 11.27 -11.29 22.43
CA LYS A 137 10.50 -10.03 22.40
C LYS A 137 11.32 -8.88 22.99
N ILE A 138 11.35 -7.75 22.28
CA ILE A 138 11.93 -6.50 22.79
C ILE A 138 10.82 -5.51 23.16
N SER A 139 11.14 -4.60 24.08
CA SER A 139 10.21 -3.52 24.46
C SER A 139 10.24 -2.43 23.39
N VAL A 140 9.07 -2.12 22.81
CA VAL A 140 8.87 -0.98 21.91
C VAL A 140 8.36 0.20 22.72
N LYS A 141 9.20 1.22 22.88
CA LYS A 141 8.88 2.42 23.68
C LYS A 141 8.38 3.59 22.80
N GLN A 142 8.59 3.46 21.50
CA GLN A 142 8.24 4.50 20.52
C GLN A 142 6.74 4.48 20.23
N LYS A 143 6.24 5.61 19.71
CA LYS A 143 4.84 5.78 19.33
C LYS A 143 4.64 5.59 17.83
N PRO A 144 3.43 5.27 17.36
CA PRO A 144 3.09 5.30 15.94
C PRO A 144 3.51 6.62 15.29
N GLY A 145 3.90 6.57 14.04
CA GLY A 145 4.42 7.74 13.30
C GLY A 145 5.90 8.05 13.58
N SER A 146 6.66 7.13 14.15
CA SER A 146 8.09 7.27 14.47
C SER A 146 8.93 6.10 13.94
N TYR A 147 10.09 5.85 14.55
CA TYR A 147 10.92 4.67 14.28
C TYR A 147 11.18 3.89 15.55
N ILE A 148 11.06 2.58 15.49
CA ILE A 148 11.50 1.65 16.52
C ILE A 148 13.02 1.56 16.44
N VAL A 149 13.70 1.82 17.54
CA VAL A 149 15.16 1.95 17.59
C VAL A 149 15.75 0.67 18.20
N ILE A 150 16.58 -0.03 17.43
CA ILE A 150 17.23 -1.27 17.87
C ILE A 150 18.74 -1.12 17.74
N THR A 151 19.41 -0.75 18.82
CA THR A 151 20.87 -0.57 18.87
C THR A 151 21.52 -1.77 19.54
N ARG A 152 22.38 -2.47 18.80
CA ARG A 152 23.15 -3.61 19.36
C ARG A 152 24.36 -3.93 18.47
N GLU A 153 25.18 -4.86 18.91
CA GLU A 153 26.13 -5.56 18.08
C GLU A 153 25.40 -6.67 17.32
N TRP A 154 25.40 -6.57 15.99
CA TRP A 154 24.78 -7.53 15.08
C TRP A 154 25.79 -8.57 14.62
N LYS A 155 25.38 -9.82 14.57
CA LYS A 155 26.18 -10.97 14.13
C LYS A 155 25.55 -11.60 12.90
N ASP A 156 26.34 -12.37 12.18
CA ASP A 156 25.83 -13.13 11.04
C ASP A 156 24.69 -14.06 11.45
N GLY A 157 23.63 -14.06 10.66
CA GLY A 157 22.42 -14.83 10.92
C GLY A 157 21.46 -14.23 11.96
N ASP A 158 21.75 -13.08 12.55
CA ASP A 158 20.79 -12.39 13.43
C ASP A 158 19.48 -12.10 12.68
N GLN A 159 18.36 -12.25 13.37
CA GLN A 159 17.02 -12.08 12.81
C GLN A 159 16.21 -11.05 13.59
N ILE A 160 15.40 -10.28 12.84
CA ILE A 160 14.36 -9.43 13.39
C ILE A 160 13.03 -9.89 12.78
N SER A 161 11.99 -10.01 13.61
CA SER A 161 10.61 -10.17 13.16
C SER A 161 9.77 -9.05 13.74
N ALA A 162 9.09 -8.31 12.86
CA ALA A 162 8.23 -7.20 13.26
C ALA A 162 6.81 -7.42 12.72
N THR A 163 5.83 -7.42 13.64
CA THR A 163 4.41 -7.56 13.30
C THR A 163 3.72 -6.22 13.52
N TYR A 164 3.04 -5.72 12.49
CA TYR A 164 2.35 -4.44 12.43
C TYR A 164 0.85 -4.68 12.32
N PRO A 165 0.11 -4.80 13.44
CA PRO A 165 -1.33 -5.08 13.40
C PRO A 165 -2.08 -4.03 12.58
N MET A 166 -2.87 -4.49 11.62
CA MET A 166 -3.73 -3.66 10.79
C MET A 166 -5.15 -3.65 11.36
N GLN A 167 -5.77 -2.49 11.36
CA GLN A 167 -7.12 -2.30 11.88
C GLN A 167 -7.99 -1.59 10.85
N ILE A 168 -9.29 -1.90 10.90
CA ILE A 168 -10.29 -1.16 10.13
C ILE A 168 -10.44 0.23 10.73
N LYS A 169 -10.42 1.25 9.88
CA LYS A 169 -10.57 2.66 10.24
C LYS A 169 -11.42 3.38 9.20
N LEU A 170 -12.24 4.31 9.64
CA LEU A 170 -12.88 5.30 8.76
C LEU A 170 -12.05 6.59 8.74
N GLU A 171 -11.85 7.11 7.55
CA GLU A 171 -11.23 8.42 7.34
C GLU A 171 -12.19 9.29 6.56
N ALA A 172 -12.75 10.28 7.24
CA ALA A 172 -13.70 11.23 6.65
C ALA A 172 -13.01 12.16 5.65
N THR A 173 -13.76 12.59 4.63
CA THR A 173 -13.28 13.64 3.74
C THR A 173 -13.25 14.99 4.47
N PRO A 174 -12.30 15.88 4.12
CA PRO A 174 -12.15 17.15 4.82
C PRO A 174 -13.40 18.07 4.72
N ASP A 175 -14.13 17.95 3.63
CA ASP A 175 -15.30 18.78 3.30
C ASP A 175 -16.63 18.20 3.80
N ASN A 176 -16.68 16.88 4.04
CA ASN A 176 -17.92 16.23 4.45
C ASN A 176 -17.65 15.05 5.42
N PRO A 177 -17.93 15.22 6.73
CA PRO A 177 -17.69 14.17 7.73
C PRO A 177 -18.61 12.96 7.59
N ASP A 178 -19.65 13.03 6.76
CA ASP A 178 -20.54 11.90 6.47
C ASP A 178 -20.06 11.06 5.28
N LYS A 179 -19.06 11.53 4.55
CA LYS A 179 -18.33 10.77 3.54
C LYS A 179 -17.00 10.32 4.09
N ALA A 180 -16.73 9.03 4.02
CA ALA A 180 -15.48 8.47 4.54
C ALA A 180 -14.98 7.34 3.65
N ALA A 181 -13.66 7.23 3.57
CA ALA A 181 -13.00 6.04 3.08
C ALA A 181 -12.86 5.01 4.19
N LEU A 182 -12.99 3.75 3.83
CA LEU A 182 -12.75 2.63 4.73
C LEU A 182 -11.32 2.13 4.49
N LEU A 183 -10.53 2.07 5.54
CA LEU A 183 -9.13 1.65 5.47
C LEU A 183 -8.89 0.37 6.29
N TYR A 184 -7.96 -0.45 5.82
CA TYR A 184 -7.35 -1.54 6.58
C TYR A 184 -5.83 -1.34 6.58
N GLY A 185 -5.27 -0.92 7.71
CA GLY A 185 -3.89 -0.45 7.76
C GLY A 185 -3.66 0.72 6.80
N PRO A 186 -2.70 0.62 5.85
CA PRO A 186 -2.46 1.65 4.83
C PRO A 186 -3.39 1.56 3.61
N LEU A 187 -4.20 0.50 3.50
CA LEU A 187 -4.99 0.19 2.31
C LEU A 187 -6.37 0.82 2.37
N VAL A 188 -6.81 1.39 1.25
CA VAL A 188 -8.19 1.83 1.05
C VAL A 188 -8.99 0.65 0.49
N LEU A 189 -10.10 0.33 1.13
CA LEU A 189 -10.99 -0.73 0.70
C LEU A 189 -12.07 -0.19 -0.23
N ALA A 190 -12.27 -0.86 -1.36
CA ALA A 190 -13.28 -0.53 -2.35
C ALA A 190 -14.37 -1.61 -2.42
N GLY A 191 -15.61 -1.20 -2.66
CA GLY A 191 -16.73 -2.13 -2.80
C GLY A 191 -16.76 -2.80 -4.16
N GLU A 192 -16.73 -4.13 -4.19
CA GLU A 192 -16.99 -4.94 -5.39
C GLU A 192 -18.49 -4.93 -5.70
N ARG A 193 -18.89 -4.17 -6.70
CA ARG A 193 -20.32 -4.02 -7.04
C ARG A 193 -20.72 -4.72 -8.34
N GLY A 194 -19.78 -5.39 -9.00
CA GLY A 194 -20.00 -5.98 -10.29
C GLY A 194 -20.09 -4.95 -11.42
N THR A 195 -20.40 -5.42 -12.59
CA THR A 195 -20.46 -4.64 -13.83
C THR A 195 -21.82 -4.75 -14.54
N GLU A 196 -22.83 -5.28 -13.87
CA GLU A 196 -24.13 -5.50 -14.47
C GLU A 196 -24.78 -4.17 -14.93
N GLY A 197 -25.15 -4.11 -16.20
CA GLY A 197 -25.72 -2.91 -16.81
C GLY A 197 -24.72 -1.82 -17.16
N MET A 198 -23.42 -2.06 -16.96
CA MET A 198 -22.37 -1.15 -17.41
C MET A 198 -22.03 -1.43 -18.88
N GLN A 199 -21.83 -0.36 -19.65
CA GLN A 199 -21.25 -0.49 -20.99
C GLN A 199 -19.73 -0.62 -20.86
N ALA A 200 -19.15 -1.57 -21.61
CA ALA A 200 -17.69 -1.63 -21.72
C ALA A 200 -17.17 -0.31 -22.34
N PRO A 201 -16.08 0.26 -21.83
CA PRO A 201 -15.46 1.42 -22.43
C PRO A 201 -15.00 1.07 -23.84
N ALA A 202 -15.23 1.98 -24.79
CA ALA A 202 -14.67 1.83 -26.13
C ALA A 202 -13.14 1.84 -26.04
N PRO A 203 -12.44 0.88 -26.63
CA PRO A 203 -10.99 0.90 -26.67
C PRO A 203 -10.53 2.20 -27.33
N PHE A 204 -9.48 2.83 -26.79
CA PHE A 204 -8.84 3.97 -27.45
C PHE A 204 -8.12 3.46 -28.69
N SER A 205 -8.86 3.38 -29.81
CA SER A 205 -8.37 2.83 -31.08
C SER A 205 -8.28 3.87 -32.19
N ASN A 206 -8.81 5.08 -31.96
CA ASN A 206 -8.85 6.12 -32.96
C ASN A 206 -7.81 7.21 -32.69
N PRO A 207 -6.76 7.36 -33.53
CA PRO A 207 -5.77 8.42 -33.38
C PRO A 207 -6.35 9.84 -33.42
N ALA A 208 -7.53 10.05 -34.03
CA ALA A 208 -8.23 11.33 -34.03
C ALA A 208 -8.82 11.68 -32.66
N LEU A 209 -9.00 10.69 -31.79
CA LEU A 209 -9.42 10.84 -30.40
C LEU A 209 -8.21 10.92 -29.45
N TYR A 210 -7.09 11.38 -29.91
CA TYR A 210 -5.81 11.43 -29.23
C TYR A 210 -5.85 12.05 -27.82
N ASN A 211 -6.81 12.92 -27.57
CA ASN A 211 -7.07 13.53 -26.27
C ASN A 211 -8.33 12.97 -25.58
N ASP A 212 -8.96 11.95 -26.14
CA ASP A 212 -10.21 11.40 -25.60
C ASP A 212 -9.95 10.30 -24.56
N TYR A 213 -9.10 10.63 -23.58
CA TYR A 213 -8.96 9.89 -22.36
C TYR A 213 -10.07 10.24 -21.35
N TYR A 214 -11.05 11.03 -21.77
CA TYR A 214 -12.25 11.35 -21.03
C TYR A 214 -13.43 10.52 -21.51
N THR A 215 -14.08 9.84 -20.61
CA THR A 215 -15.37 9.19 -20.85
C THR A 215 -16.49 10.15 -20.47
N TYR A 216 -16.89 11.01 -21.40
CA TYR A 216 -17.87 12.08 -21.13
C TYR A 216 -19.31 11.59 -20.92
N ASN A 217 -19.70 10.45 -21.48
CA ASN A 217 -21.08 9.97 -21.47
C ASN A 217 -21.21 8.65 -20.74
N PHE A 218 -20.71 8.61 -19.51
CA PHE A 218 -20.69 7.41 -18.73
C PHE A 218 -21.95 7.29 -17.88
N HIS A 219 -22.78 6.32 -18.19
CA HIS A 219 -23.95 6.03 -17.38
C HIS A 219 -23.60 4.95 -16.34
N VAL A 220 -23.55 5.34 -15.08
CA VAL A 220 -23.39 4.40 -13.96
C VAL A 220 -24.78 4.01 -13.46
N PRO A 221 -25.15 2.73 -13.52
CA PRO A 221 -26.41 2.26 -12.96
C PRO A 221 -26.59 2.63 -11.50
N ALA A 222 -27.80 3.00 -11.09
CA ALA A 222 -28.06 3.52 -9.75
C ALA A 222 -27.70 2.50 -8.63
N HIS A 223 -27.87 1.20 -8.87
CA HIS A 223 -27.53 0.15 -7.92
C HIS A 223 -26.01 0.06 -7.64
N LEU A 224 -25.16 0.51 -8.56
CA LEU A 224 -23.71 0.58 -8.38
C LEU A 224 -23.25 1.83 -7.60
N ARG A 225 -24.14 2.79 -7.36
CA ARG A 225 -23.84 4.05 -6.63
C ARG A 225 -24.23 4.01 -5.16
N THR A 226 -24.72 2.89 -4.66
CA THR A 226 -25.19 2.80 -3.27
C THR A 226 -24.04 2.98 -2.28
N SER A 227 -24.30 3.71 -1.21
CA SER A 227 -23.34 3.89 -0.10
C SER A 227 -23.48 2.79 0.93
N LEU A 228 -22.40 2.39 1.53
CA LEU A 228 -22.39 1.51 2.70
C LEU A 228 -22.62 2.38 3.96
N LYS A 229 -23.64 2.02 4.74
CA LYS A 229 -23.90 2.66 6.03
C LYS A 229 -23.15 1.89 7.12
N LEU A 230 -22.27 2.55 7.83
CA LEU A 230 -21.45 1.97 8.89
C LEU A 230 -21.61 2.75 10.20
N ASP A 231 -21.45 2.05 11.33
CA ASP A 231 -21.23 2.69 12.61
C ASP A 231 -19.87 3.40 12.59
N LYS A 232 -19.87 4.74 12.71
CA LYS A 232 -18.63 5.53 12.68
C LYS A 232 -17.68 5.23 13.85
N LYS A 233 -18.21 4.73 14.96
CA LYS A 233 -17.41 4.42 16.16
C LYS A 233 -16.81 3.01 16.10
N HIS A 234 -17.52 2.10 15.47
CA HIS A 234 -17.17 0.67 15.42
C HIS A 234 -17.29 0.11 14.00
N PRO A 235 -16.58 0.67 13.01
CA PRO A 235 -16.69 0.22 11.62
C PRO A 235 -16.27 -1.23 11.42
N GLU A 236 -15.38 -1.74 12.28
CA GLU A 236 -14.90 -3.12 12.25
C GLU A 236 -16.01 -4.16 12.48
N ARG A 237 -17.08 -3.80 13.19
CA ARG A 237 -18.18 -4.72 13.50
C ARG A 237 -19.01 -5.10 12.28
N ALA A 238 -19.04 -4.25 11.27
CA ALA A 238 -19.81 -4.50 10.05
C ALA A 238 -19.02 -5.31 9.01
N LEU A 239 -17.78 -5.71 9.31
CA LEU A 239 -16.86 -6.32 8.36
C LEU A 239 -16.33 -7.65 8.88
N GLN A 240 -16.37 -8.65 8.01
CA GLN A 240 -15.77 -9.95 8.26
C GLN A 240 -14.73 -10.26 7.18
N ARG A 241 -13.48 -10.51 7.59
CA ARG A 241 -12.44 -10.94 6.65
C ARG A 241 -12.74 -12.33 6.12
N VAL A 242 -12.55 -12.54 4.83
CA VAL A 242 -12.79 -13.81 4.14
C VAL A 242 -11.45 -14.49 3.85
N GLY A 243 -11.18 -15.59 4.55
CA GLY A 243 -9.97 -16.37 4.33
C GLY A 243 -8.68 -15.59 4.66
N SER A 244 -7.62 -15.89 3.92
CA SER A 244 -6.30 -15.23 4.02
C SER A 244 -6.22 -13.93 3.20
N ASP A 245 -7.13 -13.74 2.25
CA ASP A 245 -7.07 -12.63 1.30
C ASP A 245 -7.45 -11.30 1.94
N LEU A 246 -7.09 -10.19 1.28
CA LEU A 246 -7.50 -8.84 1.66
C LEU A 246 -8.92 -8.55 1.16
N LYS A 247 -9.81 -9.50 1.43
CA LYS A 247 -11.22 -9.45 1.10
C LYS A 247 -12.06 -9.47 2.36
N PHE A 248 -13.04 -8.58 2.40
CA PHE A 248 -13.97 -8.47 3.51
C PHE A 248 -15.40 -8.55 2.98
N THR A 249 -16.30 -9.09 3.77
CA THR A 249 -17.74 -9.05 3.50
C THR A 249 -18.45 -8.22 4.56
N THR A 250 -19.52 -7.56 4.16
CA THR A 250 -20.44 -6.87 5.06
C THR A 250 -21.64 -7.73 5.36
N GLU A 251 -22.37 -7.44 6.45
CA GLU A 251 -23.67 -8.07 6.75
C GLU A 251 -24.70 -7.87 5.61
N GLN A 252 -24.51 -6.82 4.80
CA GLN A 252 -25.35 -6.52 3.63
C GLN A 252 -24.93 -7.28 2.36
N GLY A 253 -23.96 -8.18 2.46
CA GLY A 253 -23.46 -8.99 1.35
C GLY A 253 -22.54 -8.28 0.37
N LEU A 254 -22.10 -7.04 0.69
CA LEU A 254 -21.13 -6.33 -0.14
C LEU A 254 -19.72 -6.85 0.13
N SER A 255 -19.02 -7.24 -0.91
CA SER A 255 -17.57 -7.50 -0.87
C SER A 255 -16.78 -6.20 -0.87
N LEU A 256 -15.75 -6.13 -0.05
CA LEU A 256 -14.77 -5.06 -0.02
C LEU A 256 -13.39 -5.65 -0.27
N ILE A 257 -12.66 -5.06 -1.20
CA ILE A 257 -11.32 -5.49 -1.59
C ILE A 257 -10.37 -4.30 -1.62
N HIS A 258 -9.09 -4.58 -1.59
CA HIS A 258 -8.07 -3.62 -2.02
C HIS A 258 -7.85 -3.77 -3.53
N ILE A 259 -7.86 -2.66 -4.27
CA ILE A 259 -7.71 -2.61 -5.72
C ILE A 259 -6.25 -2.40 -6.07
#